data_e0b0fd28f9be76e3dbc73839f946944a
#
_entry.id   e0b0fd28f9be76e3dbc73839f946944a
#
_cell.length_a   1.000
_cell.length_b   1.000
_cell.length_c   1.000
_cell.angle_alpha   90.00
_cell.angle_beta   90.00
_cell.angle_gamma   90.00
#
_symmetry.space_group_name_H-M   'P 1'
#
loop_
_entity.id
_entity.type
_entity.pdbx_description
1 polymer ?
#
loop_
_entity_poly.entity_id
_entity_poly.type
_entity_poly.pdbx_seq_one_letter_code
_entity_poly.pdbx_strand_id
1 'polypeptide(L)'
;MKKVIVYIDGSNFYFSVKSRFNVKLDIEKFCAKLTKDKNLACIKYYIAPIDQFSNPNMYAKQQSFFDNLREIKNLQIIFGRLEKRKKDGEEYYVEKATDVNLALDLVLDAQSNSYDEAYLISNDGDFSGAVKASVERFNKKIVYVAIGNKKSISYHLKNVSSKTLNIDEKFISDLKIE
;
A
#
# COMPACT_ATOMS: atom_id res chain seq x y z
N MET A 1 13.08 13.74 -15.44
CA MET A 1 12.85 12.43 -14.76
C MET A 1 11.35 12.27 -14.56
N LYS A 2 10.82 11.05 -14.73
CA LYS A 2 9.39 10.77 -14.50
C LYS A 2 9.05 10.97 -13.02
N LYS A 3 7.96 11.69 -12.77
CA LYS A 3 7.40 11.90 -11.44
C LYS A 3 6.65 10.65 -11.00
N VAL A 4 6.98 10.14 -9.82
CA VAL A 4 6.44 8.87 -9.31
C VAL A 4 5.76 9.07 -7.96
N ILE A 5 4.60 8.41 -7.78
CA ILE A 5 3.95 8.25 -6.47
C ILE A 5 3.84 6.74 -6.16
N VAL A 6 4.10 6.38 -4.90
CA VAL A 6 3.92 5.03 -4.38
C VAL A 6 2.70 4.99 -3.48
N TYR A 7 1.75 4.11 -3.76
CA TYR A 7 0.52 3.88 -3.00
C TYR A 7 0.65 2.53 -2.28
N ILE A 8 0.59 2.55 -0.97
CA ILE A 8 0.76 1.37 -0.12
C ILE A 8 -0.53 1.11 0.65
N ASP A 9 -1.19 0.02 0.32
CA ASP A 9 -2.21 -0.57 1.16
C ASP A 9 -1.51 -1.22 2.37
N GLY A 10 -1.53 -0.55 3.51
CA GLY A 10 -0.71 -0.90 4.67
C GLY A 10 -1.04 -2.26 5.25
N SER A 11 -2.31 -2.59 5.36
CA SER A 11 -2.78 -3.89 5.86
C SER A 11 -2.37 -5.02 4.92
N ASN A 12 -2.65 -4.86 3.63
CA ASN A 12 -2.30 -5.86 2.62
C ASN A 12 -0.77 -6.04 2.50
N PHE A 13 -0.02 -4.94 2.50
CA PHE A 13 1.44 -4.97 2.49
C PHE A 13 2.01 -5.74 3.68
N TYR A 14 1.57 -5.40 4.90
CA TYR A 14 2.03 -6.07 6.12
C TYR A 14 1.78 -7.58 6.08
N PHE A 15 0.55 -7.99 5.78
CA PHE A 15 0.20 -9.41 5.75
C PHE A 15 0.88 -10.16 4.60
N SER A 16 1.04 -9.55 3.44
CA SER A 16 1.73 -10.13 2.29
C SER A 16 3.22 -10.37 2.58
N VAL A 17 3.91 -9.39 3.16
CA VAL A 17 5.32 -9.49 3.55
C VAL A 17 5.50 -10.55 4.64
N LYS A 18 4.66 -10.51 5.68
CA LYS A 18 4.71 -11.47 6.78
C LYS A 18 4.45 -12.90 6.31
N SER A 19 3.43 -13.10 5.49
CA SER A 19 3.07 -14.44 4.97
C SER A 19 4.12 -15.00 4.02
N ARG A 20 4.73 -14.15 3.20
CA ARG A 20 5.67 -14.59 2.16
C ARG A 20 7.09 -14.75 2.66
N PHE A 21 7.55 -13.82 3.51
CA PHE A 21 8.95 -13.70 3.89
C PHE A 21 9.19 -13.78 5.40
N ASN A 22 8.14 -13.60 6.22
CA ASN A 22 8.20 -13.56 7.69
C ASN A 22 9.23 -12.56 8.25
N VAL A 23 9.30 -11.38 7.65
CA VAL A 23 10.22 -10.29 8.03
C VAL A 23 9.48 -8.96 8.16
N LYS A 24 10.15 -7.96 8.73
CA LYS A 24 9.78 -6.55 8.58
C LYS A 24 10.67 -5.91 7.53
N LEU A 25 10.15 -4.95 6.80
CA LEU A 25 10.89 -4.23 5.75
C LEU A 25 11.01 -2.75 6.10
N ASP A 26 12.16 -2.17 5.80
CA ASP A 26 12.39 -0.74 5.79
C ASP A 26 11.62 -0.12 4.61
N ILE A 27 10.54 0.60 4.91
CA ILE A 27 9.61 1.15 3.90
C ILE A 27 10.30 2.21 3.05
N GLU A 28 11.15 3.04 3.65
CA GLU A 28 11.88 4.07 2.91
C GLU A 28 12.81 3.45 1.88
N LYS A 29 13.65 2.51 2.29
CA LYS A 29 14.56 1.79 1.40
C LYS A 29 13.82 0.96 0.36
N PHE A 30 12.69 0.35 0.75
CA PHE A 30 11.86 -0.41 -0.17
C PHE A 30 11.31 0.47 -1.30
N CYS A 31 10.73 1.63 -0.97
CA CYS A 31 10.23 2.58 -1.95
C CYS A 31 11.35 3.18 -2.80
N ALA A 32 12.48 3.52 -2.20
CA ALA A 32 13.66 4.01 -2.94
C ALA A 32 14.17 2.97 -3.95
N LYS A 33 14.24 1.70 -3.56
CA LYS A 33 14.64 0.61 -4.45
C LYS A 33 13.66 0.36 -5.59
N LEU A 34 12.34 0.44 -5.31
CA LEU A 34 11.29 0.34 -6.33
C LEU A 34 11.38 1.44 -7.39
N THR A 35 11.70 2.64 -6.95
CA THR A 35 11.66 3.86 -7.78
C THR A 35 13.04 4.34 -8.20
N LYS A 36 14.05 3.47 -8.11
CA LYS A 36 15.44 3.77 -8.51
C LYS A 36 15.47 4.50 -9.86
N ASP A 37 16.28 5.55 -9.95
CA ASP A 37 16.47 6.39 -11.13
C ASP A 37 15.23 7.20 -11.57
N LYS A 38 14.24 7.38 -10.67
CA LYS A 38 13.04 8.19 -10.90
C LYS A 38 12.90 9.28 -9.83
N ASN A 39 12.03 10.24 -10.08
CA ASN A 39 11.70 11.28 -9.12
C ASN A 39 10.54 10.81 -8.22
N LEU A 40 10.86 10.22 -7.08
CA LEU A 40 9.88 9.84 -6.05
C LEU A 40 9.31 11.10 -5.39
N ALA A 41 8.12 11.50 -5.82
CA ALA A 41 7.46 12.71 -5.34
C ALA A 41 6.75 12.51 -4.01
N CYS A 42 6.11 11.35 -3.83
CA CYS A 42 5.34 11.05 -2.61
C CYS A 42 5.21 9.54 -2.40
N ILE A 43 5.16 9.13 -1.12
CA ILE A 43 4.70 7.82 -0.66
C ILE A 43 3.41 8.04 0.11
N LYS A 44 2.32 7.41 -0.30
CA LYS A 44 1.01 7.44 0.38
C LYS A 44 0.76 6.10 1.05
N TYR A 45 0.72 6.09 2.38
CA TYR A 45 0.54 4.88 3.19
C TYR A 45 -0.87 4.87 3.80
N TYR A 46 -1.71 3.94 3.39
CA TYR A 46 -3.11 3.82 3.80
C TYR A 46 -3.28 2.76 4.87
N ILE A 47 -3.87 3.11 6.00
CA ILE A 47 -4.06 2.19 7.14
C ILE A 47 -5.16 2.69 8.08
N ALA A 48 -5.88 1.79 8.71
CA ALA A 48 -6.76 2.13 9.82
C ALA A 48 -6.00 2.02 11.17
N PRO A 49 -6.18 2.99 12.09
CA PRO A 49 -5.61 2.88 13.43
C PRO A 49 -6.30 1.78 14.23
N ILE A 50 -5.55 1.05 15.06
CA ILE A 50 -6.08 0.06 15.99
C ILE A 50 -6.79 0.80 17.13
N ASP A 51 -7.89 0.24 17.62
CA ASP A 51 -8.60 0.77 18.79
C ASP A 51 -7.79 0.57 20.07
N GLN A 52 -7.53 1.67 20.77
CA GLN A 52 -6.70 1.70 21.99
C GLN A 52 -7.30 0.85 23.13
N PHE A 53 -8.62 0.86 23.24
CA PHE A 53 -9.30 0.18 24.35
C PHE A 53 -9.41 -1.33 24.13
N SER A 54 -9.52 -1.77 22.89
CA SER A 54 -9.61 -3.19 22.56
C SER A 54 -8.24 -3.90 22.62
N ASN A 55 -7.16 -3.21 22.26
CA ASN A 55 -5.82 -3.78 22.27
C ASN A 55 -4.72 -2.74 22.54
N PRO A 56 -4.52 -2.32 23.80
CA PRO A 56 -3.56 -1.27 24.17
C PRO A 56 -2.14 -1.55 23.72
N ASN A 57 -1.70 -2.81 23.81
CA ASN A 57 -0.33 -3.19 23.43
C ASN A 57 -0.10 -3.10 21.93
N MET A 58 -1.06 -3.54 21.14
CA MET A 58 -0.96 -3.43 19.68
C MET A 58 -1.12 -1.98 19.22
N TYR A 59 -1.97 -1.20 19.89
CA TYR A 59 -2.09 0.22 19.66
C TYR A 59 -0.75 0.93 19.87
N ALA A 60 -0.08 0.72 21.01
CA ALA A 60 1.21 1.32 21.30
C ALA A 60 2.28 0.97 20.24
N LYS A 61 2.34 -0.31 19.83
CA LYS A 61 3.25 -0.75 18.75
C LYS A 61 2.93 -0.06 17.42
N GLN A 62 1.65 0.09 17.09
CA GLN A 62 1.24 0.76 15.86
C GLN A 62 1.54 2.26 15.91
N GLN A 63 1.38 2.93 17.07
CA GLN A 63 1.77 4.34 17.22
C GLN A 63 3.27 4.53 17.00
N SER A 64 4.12 3.69 17.62
CA SER A 64 5.56 3.72 17.37
C SER A 64 5.92 3.50 15.88
N PHE A 65 5.19 2.62 15.21
CA PHE A 65 5.35 2.43 13.76
C PHE A 65 4.95 3.68 12.98
N PHE A 66 3.86 4.36 13.35
CA PHE A 66 3.46 5.62 12.71
C PHE A 66 4.46 6.74 12.95
N ASP A 67 5.08 6.81 14.14
CA ASP A 67 6.14 7.78 14.42
C ASP A 67 7.33 7.55 13.46
N ASN A 68 7.77 6.32 13.29
CA ASN A 68 8.81 5.98 12.33
C ASN A 68 8.42 6.35 10.87
N LEU A 69 7.17 6.14 10.48
CA LEU A 69 6.70 6.55 9.14
C LEU A 69 6.72 8.07 8.93
N ARG A 70 6.43 8.85 9.98
CA ARG A 70 6.43 10.34 9.91
C ARG A 70 7.81 10.92 9.68
N GLU A 71 8.88 10.19 10.07
CA GLU A 71 10.28 10.59 9.82
C GLU A 71 10.68 10.41 8.34
N ILE A 72 9.94 9.61 7.57
CA ILE A 72 10.27 9.35 6.17
C ILE A 72 9.88 10.57 5.33
N LYS A 73 10.87 11.15 4.66
CA LYS A 73 10.65 12.29 3.77
C LYS A 73 9.64 11.96 2.66
N ASN A 74 8.71 12.88 2.42
CA ASN A 74 7.67 12.75 1.40
C ASN A 74 6.70 11.58 1.62
N LEU A 75 6.59 11.03 2.83
CA LEU A 75 5.58 10.04 3.17
C LEU A 75 4.37 10.72 3.83
N GLN A 76 3.19 10.36 3.38
CA GLN A 76 1.90 10.75 3.96
C GLN A 76 1.18 9.50 4.47
N ILE A 77 0.74 9.54 5.73
CA ILE A 77 -0.13 8.50 6.29
C ILE A 77 -1.57 8.94 6.07
N ILE A 78 -2.35 8.15 5.36
CA ILE A 78 -3.77 8.38 5.14
C ILE A 78 -4.56 7.39 6.00
N PHE A 79 -5.27 7.92 6.99
CA PHE A 79 -6.02 7.10 7.90
C PHE A 79 -7.41 6.75 7.37
N GLY A 80 -7.72 5.45 7.38
CA GLY A 80 -9.07 4.96 7.40
C GLY A 80 -9.65 5.05 8.82
N ARG A 81 -10.72 4.30 9.08
CA ARG A 81 -11.31 4.17 10.41
C ARG A 81 -11.62 2.72 10.73
N LEU A 82 -11.63 2.36 12.00
CA LEU A 82 -12.20 1.12 12.49
C LEU A 82 -13.67 1.33 12.87
N GLU A 83 -14.52 0.42 12.42
CA GLU A 83 -15.92 0.36 12.78
C GLU A 83 -16.16 -0.89 13.61
N LYS A 84 -16.62 -0.68 14.85
CA LYS A 84 -16.99 -1.78 15.76
C LYS A 84 -18.30 -2.40 15.28
N ARG A 85 -18.33 -3.71 15.14
CA ARG A 85 -19.52 -4.48 14.77
C ARG A 85 -19.77 -5.60 15.78
N LYS A 86 -21.00 -6.06 15.83
CA LYS A 86 -21.43 -7.21 16.64
C LYS A 86 -22.01 -8.28 15.73
N LYS A 87 -21.57 -9.54 15.93
CA LYS A 87 -22.16 -10.71 15.29
C LYS A 87 -22.18 -11.84 16.29
N ASP A 88 -23.32 -12.47 16.45
CA ASP A 88 -23.55 -13.63 17.35
C ASP A 88 -23.12 -13.37 18.82
N GLY A 89 -23.25 -12.10 19.27
CA GLY A 89 -22.82 -11.66 20.61
C GLY A 89 -21.35 -11.27 20.76
N GLU A 90 -20.53 -11.55 19.77
CA GLU A 90 -19.09 -11.20 19.75
C GLU A 90 -18.88 -9.85 19.03
N GLU A 91 -17.98 -9.04 19.60
CA GLU A 91 -17.57 -7.77 19.01
C GLU A 91 -16.33 -7.97 18.12
N TYR A 92 -16.36 -7.40 16.92
CA TYR A 92 -15.22 -7.39 16.01
C TYR A 92 -15.09 -6.03 15.33
N TYR A 93 -13.89 -5.74 14.82
CA TYR A 93 -13.60 -4.49 14.14
C TYR A 93 -13.45 -4.72 12.63
N VAL A 94 -13.97 -3.79 11.86
CA VAL A 94 -13.86 -3.78 10.39
C VAL A 94 -13.17 -2.49 9.97
N GLU A 95 -12.11 -2.61 9.19
CA GLU A 95 -11.46 -1.49 8.55
C GLU A 95 -12.38 -0.88 7.48
N LYS A 96 -12.48 0.45 7.46
CA LYS A 96 -13.32 1.21 6.55
C LYS A 96 -12.58 2.40 5.96
N ALA A 97 -12.96 2.75 4.75
CA ALA A 97 -12.51 3.91 3.99
C ALA A 97 -11.06 3.84 3.46
N THR A 98 -10.22 2.93 3.92
CA THR A 98 -8.82 2.81 3.48
C THR A 98 -8.74 2.55 1.99
N ASP A 99 -9.45 1.53 1.50
CA ASP A 99 -9.48 1.15 0.09
C ASP A 99 -10.10 2.22 -0.79
N VAL A 100 -11.21 2.82 -0.30
CA VAL A 100 -11.88 3.92 -1.01
C VAL A 100 -10.96 5.13 -1.13
N ASN A 101 -10.26 5.51 -0.05
CA ASN A 101 -9.31 6.63 -0.08
C ASN A 101 -8.16 6.36 -1.05
N LEU A 102 -7.58 5.15 -1.03
CA LEU A 102 -6.51 4.77 -1.95
C LEU A 102 -6.99 4.82 -3.39
N ALA A 103 -8.14 4.22 -3.70
CA ALA A 103 -8.70 4.19 -5.05
C ALA A 103 -9.00 5.60 -5.57
N LEU A 104 -9.59 6.47 -4.74
CA LEU A 104 -9.86 7.86 -5.07
C LEU A 104 -8.59 8.66 -5.32
N ASP A 105 -7.61 8.56 -4.43
CA ASP A 105 -6.35 9.27 -4.58
C ASP A 105 -5.61 8.84 -5.85
N LEU A 106 -5.57 7.54 -6.15
CA LEU A 106 -4.93 7.03 -7.36
C LEU A 106 -5.54 7.66 -8.62
N VAL A 107 -6.87 7.81 -8.67
CA VAL A 107 -7.58 8.38 -9.84
C VAL A 107 -7.49 9.90 -9.86
N LEU A 108 -7.67 10.59 -8.74
CA LEU A 108 -7.60 12.05 -8.66
C LEU A 108 -6.19 12.59 -8.93
N ASP A 109 -5.16 11.91 -8.42
CA ASP A 109 -3.77 12.24 -8.71
C ASP A 109 -3.42 12.00 -10.19
N ALA A 110 -4.04 10.98 -10.83
CA ALA A 110 -3.93 10.78 -12.27
C ALA A 110 -4.56 11.92 -13.06
N GLN A 111 -5.77 12.33 -12.67
CA GLN A 111 -6.52 13.42 -13.28
C GLN A 111 -5.79 14.76 -13.15
N SER A 112 -5.25 15.06 -11.97
CA SER A 112 -4.52 16.31 -11.69
C SER A 112 -3.08 16.29 -12.21
N ASN A 113 -2.68 15.24 -12.90
CA ASN A 113 -1.33 15.08 -13.45
C ASN A 113 -0.22 15.11 -12.37
N SER A 114 -0.55 14.62 -11.17
CA SER A 114 0.37 14.61 -10.02
C SER A 114 1.48 13.60 -10.15
N TYR A 115 1.36 12.61 -11.05
CA TYR A 115 2.39 11.63 -11.39
C TYR A 115 2.36 11.24 -12.88
N ASP A 116 3.49 10.74 -13.36
CA ASP A 116 3.61 10.10 -14.67
C ASP A 116 3.47 8.58 -14.54
N GLU A 117 3.98 8.04 -13.44
CA GLU A 117 3.98 6.61 -13.13
C GLU A 117 3.63 6.41 -11.64
N ALA A 118 2.74 5.47 -11.33
CA ALA A 118 2.40 5.10 -9.97
C ALA A 118 2.75 3.64 -9.68
N TYR A 119 3.19 3.36 -8.46
CA TYR A 119 3.40 2.02 -7.94
C TYR A 119 2.28 1.70 -6.96
N LEU A 120 1.47 0.70 -7.25
CA LEU A 120 0.42 0.21 -6.36
C LEU A 120 0.90 -1.06 -5.66
N ILE A 121 0.99 -1.01 -4.34
CA ILE A 121 1.38 -2.12 -3.48
C ILE A 121 0.15 -2.63 -2.74
N SER A 122 -0.56 -3.53 -3.35
CA SER A 122 -1.69 -4.29 -2.81
C SER A 122 -1.98 -5.48 -3.72
N ASN A 123 -2.42 -6.61 -3.16
CA ASN A 123 -2.92 -7.74 -3.95
C ASN A 123 -4.45 -7.72 -4.07
N ASP A 124 -5.13 -6.67 -3.60
CA ASP A 124 -6.57 -6.57 -3.67
C ASP A 124 -7.05 -6.23 -5.09
N GLY A 125 -7.87 -7.12 -5.64
CA GLY A 125 -8.44 -6.97 -6.98
C GLY A 125 -9.44 -5.82 -7.11
N ASP A 126 -9.99 -5.32 -6.01
CA ASP A 126 -10.99 -4.26 -6.00
C ASP A 126 -10.44 -2.93 -6.52
N PHE A 127 -9.12 -2.74 -6.45
CA PHE A 127 -8.44 -1.58 -7.06
C PHE A 127 -8.39 -1.62 -8.60
N SER A 128 -8.77 -2.74 -9.24
CA SER A 128 -8.66 -2.89 -10.70
C SER A 128 -9.41 -1.80 -11.49
N GLY A 129 -10.56 -1.35 -10.98
CA GLY A 129 -11.32 -0.26 -11.58
C GLY A 129 -10.59 1.07 -11.56
N ALA A 130 -9.96 1.43 -10.44
CA ALA A 130 -9.16 2.65 -10.29
C ALA A 130 -7.90 2.62 -11.16
N VAL A 131 -7.21 1.46 -11.19
CA VAL A 131 -6.04 1.24 -12.06
C VAL A 131 -6.41 1.39 -13.53
N LYS A 132 -7.49 0.73 -13.97
CA LYS A 132 -7.98 0.82 -15.34
C LYS A 132 -8.32 2.26 -15.73
N ALA A 133 -9.03 2.99 -14.86
CA ALA A 133 -9.37 4.40 -15.10
C ALA A 133 -8.12 5.27 -15.25
N SER A 134 -7.11 5.09 -14.39
CA SER A 134 -5.86 5.84 -14.43
C SER A 134 -5.07 5.57 -15.71
N VAL A 135 -5.04 4.33 -16.18
CA VAL A 135 -4.35 3.95 -17.42
C VAL A 135 -5.11 4.43 -18.66
N GLU A 136 -6.39 4.09 -18.78
CA GLU A 136 -7.14 4.30 -20.02
C GLU A 136 -7.64 5.73 -20.21
N ARG A 137 -8.07 6.41 -19.12
CA ARG A 137 -8.64 7.76 -19.21
C ARG A 137 -7.60 8.86 -19.06
N PHE A 138 -6.57 8.63 -18.23
CA PHE A 138 -5.57 9.65 -17.90
C PHE A 138 -4.18 9.35 -18.47
N ASN A 139 -4.05 8.26 -19.24
CA ASN A 139 -2.80 7.83 -19.89
C ASN A 139 -1.61 7.73 -18.91
N LYS A 140 -1.89 7.24 -17.67
CA LYS A 140 -0.87 7.04 -16.66
C LYS A 140 -0.31 5.65 -16.70
N LYS A 141 0.95 5.51 -16.27
CA LYS A 141 1.58 4.21 -16.11
C LYS A 141 1.39 3.71 -14.68
N ILE A 142 0.72 2.58 -14.52
CA ILE A 142 0.55 1.93 -13.22
C ILE A 142 1.38 0.66 -13.18
N VAL A 143 2.27 0.57 -12.19
CA VAL A 143 3.04 -0.62 -11.87
C VAL A 143 2.40 -1.31 -10.68
N TYR A 144 1.84 -2.49 -10.90
CA TYR A 144 1.37 -3.35 -9.84
C TYR A 144 2.55 -4.04 -9.17
N VAL A 145 2.76 -3.81 -7.88
CA VAL A 145 3.81 -4.43 -7.07
C VAL A 145 3.21 -5.61 -6.32
N ALA A 146 3.46 -6.81 -6.83
CA ALA A 146 2.90 -8.04 -6.33
C ALA A 146 3.82 -8.68 -5.27
N ILE A 147 3.31 -8.92 -4.07
CA ILE A 147 4.03 -9.59 -2.97
C ILE A 147 3.25 -10.83 -2.59
N GLY A 148 3.80 -12.00 -2.86
CA GLY A 148 3.13 -13.25 -2.52
C GLY A 148 3.48 -14.42 -3.44
N ASN A 149 2.69 -15.48 -3.34
CA ASN A 149 2.76 -16.63 -4.22
C ASN A 149 1.74 -16.49 -5.38
N LYS A 150 1.78 -17.43 -6.32
CA LYS A 150 0.87 -17.41 -7.51
C LYS A 150 -0.62 -17.35 -7.16
N LYS A 151 -1.04 -17.85 -5.99
CA LYS A 151 -2.45 -17.86 -5.56
C LYS A 151 -2.88 -16.54 -4.90
N SER A 152 -1.95 -15.80 -4.30
CA SER A 152 -2.23 -14.53 -3.62
C SER A 152 -2.08 -13.29 -4.51
N ILE A 153 -1.47 -13.44 -5.68
CA ILE A 153 -1.30 -12.34 -6.64
C ILE A 153 -2.61 -12.11 -7.39
N SER A 154 -3.07 -10.86 -7.45
CA SER A 154 -4.33 -10.49 -8.10
C SER A 154 -4.24 -10.62 -9.62
N TYR A 155 -5.07 -11.52 -10.17
CA TYR A 155 -5.24 -11.65 -11.62
C TYR A 155 -5.83 -10.38 -12.24
N HIS A 156 -6.79 -9.75 -11.56
CA HIS A 156 -7.45 -8.54 -12.04
C HIS A 156 -6.47 -7.37 -12.16
N LEU A 157 -5.67 -7.12 -11.12
CA LEU A 157 -4.64 -6.07 -11.16
C LEU A 157 -3.59 -6.34 -12.25
N LYS A 158 -3.15 -7.58 -12.39
CA LYS A 158 -2.18 -7.96 -13.42
C LYS A 158 -2.65 -7.62 -14.82
N ASN A 159 -3.95 -7.81 -15.10
CA ASN A 159 -4.51 -7.59 -16.44
C ASN A 159 -4.72 -6.13 -16.81
N VAL A 160 -4.95 -5.25 -15.82
CA VAL A 160 -5.23 -3.83 -16.07
C VAL A 160 -4.03 -2.91 -15.85
N SER A 161 -2.99 -3.40 -15.17
CA SER A 161 -1.79 -2.62 -14.91
C SER A 161 -0.86 -2.57 -16.12
N SER A 162 -0.14 -1.46 -16.28
CA SER A 162 0.85 -1.29 -17.35
C SER A 162 2.04 -2.27 -17.22
N LYS A 163 2.36 -2.66 -15.98
CA LYS A 163 3.43 -3.60 -15.65
C LYS A 163 3.13 -4.26 -14.31
N THR A 164 3.54 -5.53 -14.17
CA THR A 164 3.58 -6.21 -12.87
C THR A 164 5.03 -6.42 -12.45
N LEU A 165 5.35 -6.06 -11.22
CA LEU A 165 6.65 -6.31 -10.58
C LEU A 165 6.43 -7.30 -9.42
N ASN A 166 6.99 -8.50 -9.55
CA ASN A 166 6.93 -9.48 -8.48
C ASN A 166 8.11 -9.29 -7.53
N ILE A 167 7.82 -9.16 -6.24
CA ILE A 167 8.85 -9.03 -5.19
C ILE A 167 9.26 -10.43 -4.74
N ASP A 168 10.56 -10.69 -4.78
CA ASP A 168 11.19 -11.94 -4.38
C ASP A 168 12.18 -11.74 -3.22
N GLU A 169 12.74 -12.84 -2.71
CA GLU A 169 13.76 -12.83 -1.65
C GLU A 169 15.00 -11.99 -2.01
N LYS A 170 15.40 -12.03 -3.27
CA LYS A 170 16.55 -11.26 -3.75
C LYS A 170 16.29 -9.76 -3.69
N PHE A 171 15.05 -9.35 -4.02
CA PHE A 171 14.67 -7.95 -3.96
C PHE A 171 14.73 -7.40 -2.53
N ILE A 172 14.34 -8.18 -1.53
CA ILE A 172 14.22 -7.73 -0.14
C ILE A 172 15.46 -8.01 0.73
N SER A 173 16.49 -8.63 0.20
CA SER A 173 17.63 -9.15 0.97
C SER A 173 18.33 -8.12 1.86
N ASP A 174 18.43 -6.89 1.37
CA ASP A 174 19.08 -5.73 2.01
C ASP A 174 18.09 -4.73 2.64
N LEU A 175 16.81 -5.08 2.70
CA LEU A 175 15.72 -4.22 3.18
C LEU A 175 15.12 -4.67 4.50
N LYS A 176 15.57 -5.82 5.04
CA LYS A 176 15.07 -6.39 6.29
C LYS A 176 15.53 -5.56 7.48
N ILE A 177 14.59 -5.35 8.43
CA ILE A 177 14.89 -4.74 9.74
C ILE A 177 14.60 -5.76 10.85
N GLU A 178 15.33 -5.68 11.95
CA GLU A 178 15.19 -6.52 13.12
C GLU A 178 13.86 -6.29 13.88
#